data_5364dac440e8dffad9d82727657d4d4d
#
_entry.id   5364dac440e8dffad9d82727657d4d4d
#
_cell.length_a   1.000
_cell.length_b   1.000
_cell.length_c   1.000
_cell.angle_alpha   90.00
_cell.angle_beta   90.00
_cell.angle_gamma   90.00
#
_symmetry.space_group_name_H-M   'P 1'
#
loop_
_entity.id
_entity.type
_entity.pdbx_description
1 polymer ?
#
loop_
_entity_poly.entity_id
_entity_poly.type
_entity_poly.pdbx_seq_one_letter_code
_entity_poly.pdbx_strand_id
1 'polypeptide(L)'
;MTNLESNLKKILRGKKACTPGNFLKVPFWPYGKMKPAKGKMLGQGQYSKVYRGSINDNGRRYVAYKEIDTSKNTVGSGAFEYKVAKQLKGYGVPDQYMYKKCESMDILYLEHIKAKEFDIWWKTNPGMEEIKSVMLQVLYNLYRIKQEFPGFRHHDLHGGNILVRPVPTKEIVIRLGENQSYKVSNGGVEAVMIDFGLSVFPRITNPVISNGGYEYVGISKKSHPQYDLHTFLNTVWIKVIRPKNENERKIHEFIKSLIPTKYLGVMVMKKQTIIRRIGIDEGKGDIPGFKTVLNHSFFTGEKKVSKLNKLLKNITSKTKLKKPMVIAVPNKKSPVNQKAALTRAVTIMKAKQKPIIRRK
;
A
#
# COMPACT_ATOMS: atom_id res chain seq x y z
N MET A 1 19.08 -7.51 -17.36
CA MET A 1 19.06 -8.53 -16.27
C MET A 1 20.23 -8.30 -15.34
N THR A 2 20.01 -8.37 -14.03
CA THR A 2 21.12 -8.34 -13.08
C THR A 2 21.93 -9.63 -13.21
N ASN A 3 23.23 -9.58 -12.93
CA ASN A 3 24.10 -10.78 -12.93
C ASN A 3 23.52 -11.90 -12.02
N LEU A 4 22.83 -11.51 -10.95
CA LEU A 4 22.18 -12.42 -10.00
C LEU A 4 21.00 -13.20 -10.64
N GLU A 5 20.12 -12.54 -11.37
CA GLU A 5 18.99 -13.18 -12.07
C GLU A 5 19.47 -14.18 -13.12
N SER A 6 20.49 -13.82 -13.89
CA SER A 6 21.10 -14.68 -14.90
C SER A 6 21.71 -15.94 -14.28
N ASN A 7 22.50 -15.78 -13.20
CA ASN A 7 23.10 -16.90 -12.48
C ASN A 7 22.05 -17.83 -11.86
N LEU A 8 20.98 -17.26 -11.27
CA LEU A 8 19.89 -18.04 -10.71
C LEU A 8 19.22 -18.92 -11.77
N LYS A 9 18.88 -18.32 -12.92
CA LYS A 9 18.30 -19.05 -14.06
C LYS A 9 19.20 -20.15 -14.59
N LYS A 10 20.52 -19.94 -14.58
CA LYS A 10 21.50 -20.94 -14.97
C LYS A 10 21.54 -22.13 -14.00
N ILE A 11 21.56 -21.88 -12.68
CA ILE A 11 21.61 -22.90 -11.63
C ILE A 11 20.30 -23.70 -11.56
N LEU A 12 19.16 -23.05 -11.70
CA LEU A 12 17.82 -23.62 -11.50
C LEU A 12 17.11 -23.94 -12.83
N ARG A 13 17.84 -24.49 -13.81
CA ARG A 13 17.22 -24.91 -15.08
C ARG A 13 16.30 -26.14 -14.90
N GLY A 14 15.22 -26.16 -15.66
CA GLY A 14 14.31 -27.32 -15.75
C GLY A 14 13.66 -27.67 -14.40
N LYS A 15 13.68 -28.97 -14.05
CA LYS A 15 13.09 -29.50 -12.81
C LYS A 15 13.80 -29.02 -11.54
N LYS A 16 15.06 -28.58 -11.61
CA LYS A 16 15.82 -28.05 -10.46
C LYS A 16 15.14 -26.83 -9.82
N ALA A 17 14.40 -26.06 -10.59
CA ALA A 17 13.63 -24.92 -10.06
C ALA A 17 12.43 -25.34 -9.19
N CYS A 18 12.05 -26.62 -9.18
CA CYS A 18 10.98 -27.12 -8.31
C CYS A 18 11.50 -27.71 -6.99
N THR A 19 12.82 -27.82 -6.82
CA THR A 19 13.47 -28.36 -5.61
C THR A 19 14.65 -27.46 -5.19
N PRO A 20 14.38 -26.13 -4.93
CA PRO A 20 15.44 -25.16 -4.70
C PRO A 20 16.33 -25.50 -3.51
N GLY A 21 15.78 -26.12 -2.48
CA GLY A 21 16.54 -26.55 -1.30
C GLY A 21 17.69 -27.52 -1.59
N ASN A 22 17.66 -28.22 -2.74
CA ASN A 22 18.71 -29.14 -3.15
C ASN A 22 19.87 -28.43 -3.87
N PHE A 23 19.66 -27.23 -4.38
CA PHE A 23 20.61 -26.50 -5.25
C PHE A 23 21.04 -25.16 -4.68
N LEU A 24 20.21 -24.53 -3.85
CA LEU A 24 20.55 -23.29 -3.15
C LEU A 24 21.16 -23.64 -1.80
N LYS A 25 22.48 -23.55 -1.73
CA LYS A 25 23.26 -23.88 -0.55
C LYS A 25 22.99 -22.89 0.58
N VAL A 26 22.89 -23.38 1.81
CA VAL A 26 22.97 -22.55 3.02
C VAL A 26 24.32 -22.76 3.64
N PRO A 27 25.16 -21.72 3.83
CA PRO A 27 26.41 -21.88 4.53
C PRO A 27 26.12 -22.40 5.94
N PHE A 28 26.62 -23.57 6.26
CA PHE A 28 26.64 -24.10 7.61
C PHE A 28 28.00 -23.77 8.24
N TRP A 29 28.01 -23.00 9.29
CA TRP A 29 29.13 -22.80 10.16
C TRP A 29 29.16 -23.91 11.22
N PRO A 30 30.32 -24.47 11.69
CA PRO A 30 31.71 -24.09 11.43
C PRO A 30 32.63 -25.20 10.83
N TYR A 31 32.16 -26.34 10.33
CA TYR A 31 33.04 -27.45 9.96
C TYR A 31 32.90 -27.96 8.53
N GLY A 32 32.87 -27.10 7.55
CA GLY A 32 33.26 -27.45 6.17
C GLY A 32 32.46 -28.51 5.39
N LYS A 33 31.42 -29.12 5.94
CA LYS A 33 30.56 -30.06 5.22
C LYS A 33 29.19 -29.41 4.91
N MET A 34 29.00 -29.03 3.66
CA MET A 34 27.74 -28.49 3.15
C MET A 34 26.72 -29.64 3.04
N LYS A 35 25.73 -29.69 3.92
CA LYS A 35 24.56 -30.53 3.68
C LYS A 35 23.56 -29.75 2.81
N PRO A 36 22.90 -30.38 1.81
CA PRO A 36 21.72 -29.82 1.18
C PRO A 36 20.64 -29.73 2.25
N ALA A 37 20.49 -28.58 2.87
CA ALA A 37 19.41 -28.33 3.82
C ALA A 37 18.42 -27.41 3.14
N LYS A 38 17.10 -27.65 3.32
CA LYS A 38 16.10 -26.60 3.06
C LYS A 38 16.63 -25.30 3.62
N GLY A 39 16.60 -24.24 2.82
CA GLY A 39 17.14 -22.94 3.22
C GLY A 39 16.58 -22.51 4.57
N LYS A 40 17.24 -21.59 5.26
CA LYS A 40 16.72 -21.02 6.51
C LYS A 40 15.33 -20.46 6.24
N MET A 41 14.32 -20.99 6.92
CA MET A 41 12.95 -20.45 6.84
C MET A 41 12.94 -19.01 7.34
N LEU A 42 12.41 -18.11 6.54
CA LEU A 42 12.28 -16.67 6.81
C LEU A 42 10.90 -16.33 7.33
N GLY A 43 9.88 -17.04 6.85
CA GLY A 43 8.49 -16.82 7.26
C GLY A 43 7.57 -17.94 6.75
N GLN A 44 6.38 -18.00 7.32
CA GLN A 44 5.34 -18.94 6.94
C GLN A 44 3.99 -18.22 6.97
N GLY A 45 3.27 -18.26 5.85
CA GLY A 45 1.88 -17.86 5.72
C GLY A 45 0.93 -19.06 5.73
N GLN A 46 -0.36 -18.82 5.53
CA GLN A 46 -1.39 -19.85 5.51
C GLN A 46 -1.17 -20.89 4.40
N TYR A 47 -0.72 -20.44 3.22
CA TYR A 47 -0.54 -21.27 2.01
C TYR A 47 0.88 -21.21 1.46
N SER A 48 1.80 -20.57 2.15
CA SER A 48 3.15 -20.35 1.63
C SER A 48 4.22 -20.44 2.71
N LYS A 49 5.43 -20.81 2.28
CA LYS A 49 6.64 -20.78 3.11
C LYS A 49 7.73 -20.03 2.37
N VAL A 50 8.46 -19.19 3.07
CA VAL A 50 9.56 -18.40 2.50
C VAL A 50 10.87 -18.86 3.10
N TYR A 51 11.85 -19.11 2.26
CA TYR A 51 13.17 -19.57 2.64
C TYR A 51 14.27 -18.67 2.08
N ARG A 52 15.44 -18.67 2.74
CA ARG A 52 16.65 -18.06 2.25
C ARG A 52 17.57 -19.11 1.66
N GLY A 53 18.01 -18.93 0.42
CA GLY A 53 19.03 -19.74 -0.22
C GLY A 53 20.24 -18.90 -0.65
N SER A 54 21.40 -19.53 -0.85
CA SER A 54 22.60 -18.89 -1.41
C SER A 54 22.87 -19.39 -2.82
N ILE A 55 23.27 -18.48 -3.71
CA ILE A 55 23.49 -18.78 -5.13
C ILE A 55 24.94 -19.09 -5.45
N ASN A 56 25.88 -18.63 -4.65
CA ASN A 56 27.29 -18.79 -4.98
C ASN A 56 28.11 -19.45 -3.88
N ASP A 57 29.24 -20.02 -4.30
CA ASP A 57 30.15 -20.77 -3.46
C ASP A 57 30.78 -19.91 -2.36
N ASN A 58 30.82 -18.60 -2.50
CA ASN A 58 31.36 -17.66 -1.51
C ASN A 58 30.37 -17.22 -0.45
N GLY A 59 29.15 -17.81 -0.44
CA GLY A 59 28.15 -17.65 0.64
C GLY A 59 27.58 -16.24 0.86
N ARG A 60 27.86 -15.27 -0.02
CA ARG A 60 27.52 -13.85 0.20
C ARG A 60 26.35 -13.33 -0.61
N ARG A 61 25.83 -14.10 -1.58
CA ARG A 61 24.67 -13.69 -2.38
C ARG A 61 23.48 -14.56 -2.05
N TYR A 62 22.53 -13.96 -1.35
CA TYR A 62 21.29 -14.62 -0.94
C TYR A 62 20.13 -14.29 -1.88
N VAL A 63 19.24 -15.25 -1.99
CA VAL A 63 17.95 -15.14 -2.64
C VAL A 63 16.87 -15.62 -1.66
N ALA A 64 15.71 -15.01 -1.68
CA ALA A 64 14.54 -15.59 -1.05
C ALA A 64 13.78 -16.44 -2.09
N TYR A 65 13.19 -17.55 -1.65
CA TYR A 65 12.22 -18.27 -2.47
C TYR A 65 10.97 -18.58 -1.66
N LYS A 66 9.82 -18.28 -2.27
CA LYS A 66 8.49 -18.49 -1.70
C LYS A 66 7.87 -19.70 -2.37
N GLU A 67 7.61 -20.74 -1.59
CA GLU A 67 6.84 -21.93 -1.99
C GLU A 67 5.37 -21.68 -1.69
N ILE A 68 4.50 -21.77 -2.68
CA ILE A 68 3.05 -21.59 -2.56
C ILE A 68 2.39 -22.93 -2.89
N ASP A 69 1.67 -23.49 -1.93
CA ASP A 69 0.91 -24.74 -2.09
C ASP A 69 -0.29 -24.50 -3.01
N THR A 70 -0.29 -25.13 -4.19
CA THR A 70 -1.37 -24.98 -5.19
C THR A 70 -2.49 -26.00 -5.04
N SER A 71 -2.41 -26.93 -4.08
CA SER A 71 -3.45 -27.91 -3.80
C SER A 71 -4.68 -27.32 -3.08
N LYS A 72 -4.59 -26.09 -2.56
CA LYS A 72 -5.56 -25.45 -1.65
C LYS A 72 -6.24 -24.22 -2.24
N ASN A 73 -6.84 -24.31 -3.41
CA ASN A 73 -7.55 -23.21 -4.08
C ASN A 73 -6.69 -21.96 -4.38
N THR A 74 -5.38 -22.11 -4.43
CA THR A 74 -4.41 -21.04 -4.72
C THR A 74 -3.81 -21.16 -6.12
N VAL A 75 -4.43 -21.97 -6.99
CA VAL A 75 -3.98 -22.21 -8.36
C VAL A 75 -3.83 -20.90 -9.12
N GLY A 76 -2.63 -20.65 -9.65
CA GLY A 76 -2.31 -19.42 -10.39
C GLY A 76 -1.98 -18.20 -9.55
N SER A 77 -2.09 -18.27 -8.20
CA SER A 77 -1.77 -17.15 -7.30
C SER A 77 -0.29 -16.76 -7.38
N GLY A 78 0.62 -17.74 -7.46
CA GLY A 78 2.06 -17.48 -7.60
C GLY A 78 2.42 -16.77 -8.90
N ALA A 79 1.81 -17.18 -10.03
CA ALA A 79 2.01 -16.50 -11.30
C ALA A 79 1.49 -15.06 -11.27
N PHE A 80 0.34 -14.84 -10.64
CA PHE A 80 -0.25 -13.52 -10.45
C PHE A 80 0.66 -12.64 -9.58
N GLU A 81 1.04 -13.12 -8.40
CA GLU A 81 1.91 -12.40 -7.46
C GLU A 81 3.23 -11.99 -8.10
N TYR A 82 3.88 -12.91 -8.83
CA TYR A 82 5.11 -12.63 -9.58
C TYR A 82 4.92 -11.51 -10.60
N LYS A 83 3.85 -11.58 -11.40
CA LYS A 83 3.57 -10.56 -12.44
C LYS A 83 3.34 -9.19 -11.82
N VAL A 84 2.54 -9.12 -10.75
CA VAL A 84 2.24 -7.86 -10.06
C VAL A 84 3.51 -7.28 -9.43
N ALA A 85 4.24 -8.05 -8.63
CA ALA A 85 5.45 -7.57 -7.96
C ALA A 85 6.53 -7.14 -8.97
N LYS A 86 6.60 -7.79 -10.14
CA LYS A 86 7.51 -7.38 -11.23
C LYS A 86 7.13 -6.02 -11.83
N GLN A 87 5.84 -5.72 -12.00
CA GLN A 87 5.36 -4.40 -12.45
C GLN A 87 5.65 -3.32 -11.40
N LEU A 88 5.67 -3.68 -10.12
CA LEU A 88 5.89 -2.76 -9.01
C LEU A 88 7.38 -2.54 -8.67
N LYS A 89 8.31 -2.97 -9.54
CA LYS A 89 9.74 -2.70 -9.35
C LYS A 89 10.01 -1.20 -9.16
N GLY A 90 10.76 -0.86 -8.10
CA GLY A 90 11.10 0.54 -7.77
C GLY A 90 10.04 1.26 -6.90
N TYR A 91 9.01 0.55 -6.46
CA TYR A 91 7.97 1.07 -5.55
C TYR A 91 8.09 0.52 -4.11
N GLY A 92 9.32 0.25 -3.67
CA GLY A 92 9.52 -0.33 -2.33
C GLY A 92 9.01 -1.76 -2.23
N VAL A 93 9.29 -2.58 -3.25
CA VAL A 93 8.97 -4.00 -3.29
C VAL A 93 10.24 -4.79 -3.67
N PRO A 94 10.39 -6.07 -3.25
CA PRO A 94 11.54 -6.89 -3.62
C PRO A 94 11.62 -7.11 -5.12
N ASP A 95 12.84 -7.11 -5.67
CA ASP A 95 13.07 -7.52 -7.06
C ASP A 95 12.64 -8.96 -7.29
N GLN A 96 11.90 -9.21 -8.37
CA GLN A 96 11.45 -10.54 -8.76
C GLN A 96 12.38 -11.12 -9.82
N TYR A 97 13.00 -12.26 -9.52
CA TYR A 97 13.99 -12.89 -10.41
C TYR A 97 13.39 -13.95 -11.32
N MET A 98 12.57 -14.85 -10.76
CA MET A 98 12.02 -15.97 -11.52
C MET A 98 10.73 -16.48 -10.87
N TYR A 99 9.83 -17.00 -11.70
CA TYR A 99 8.68 -17.80 -11.31
C TYR A 99 8.79 -19.19 -11.93
N LYS A 100 8.41 -20.22 -11.18
CA LYS A 100 8.32 -21.58 -11.66
C LYS A 100 7.02 -22.23 -11.18
N LYS A 101 6.23 -22.72 -12.16
CA LYS A 101 5.11 -23.61 -11.88
C LYS A 101 5.64 -25.05 -11.74
N CYS A 102 5.31 -25.71 -10.64
CA CYS A 102 5.60 -27.10 -10.36
C CYS A 102 4.29 -27.88 -10.21
N GLU A 103 4.36 -29.19 -10.00
CA GLU A 103 3.18 -30.07 -9.97
C GLU A 103 2.17 -29.66 -8.90
N SER A 104 2.62 -29.53 -7.65
CA SER A 104 1.77 -29.21 -6.49
C SER A 104 2.06 -27.87 -5.84
N MET A 105 2.94 -27.07 -6.42
CA MET A 105 3.35 -25.77 -5.87
C MET A 105 3.80 -24.80 -6.94
N ASP A 106 3.65 -23.52 -6.64
CA ASP A 106 4.30 -22.43 -7.36
C ASP A 106 5.51 -21.96 -6.56
N ILE A 107 6.62 -21.63 -7.23
CA ILE A 107 7.83 -21.10 -6.58
C ILE A 107 8.21 -19.75 -7.16
N LEU A 108 8.30 -18.75 -6.30
CA LEU A 108 8.80 -17.41 -6.62
C LEU A 108 10.22 -17.24 -6.08
N TYR A 109 11.12 -16.75 -6.92
CA TYR A 109 12.48 -16.38 -6.55
C TYR A 109 12.59 -14.87 -6.58
N LEU A 110 12.97 -14.28 -5.46
CA LEU A 110 12.96 -12.85 -5.25
C LEU A 110 14.16 -12.38 -4.44
N GLU A 111 14.35 -11.08 -4.39
CA GLU A 111 15.40 -10.44 -3.58
C GLU A 111 15.28 -10.87 -2.11
N HIS A 112 16.39 -11.31 -1.53
CA HIS A 112 16.48 -11.51 -0.10
C HIS A 112 16.72 -10.17 0.60
N ILE A 113 15.73 -9.72 1.37
CA ILE A 113 15.84 -8.51 2.18
C ILE A 113 16.27 -8.90 3.59
N LYS A 114 17.44 -8.43 4.03
CA LYS A 114 17.86 -8.56 5.43
C LYS A 114 17.14 -7.53 6.27
N ALA A 115 15.95 -7.87 6.72
CA ALA A 115 15.03 -6.96 7.42
C ALA A 115 14.29 -7.67 8.55
N LYS A 116 13.55 -6.90 9.33
CA LYS A 116 12.52 -7.38 10.28
C LYS A 116 11.14 -7.04 9.73
N GLU A 117 10.15 -7.88 9.97
CA GLU A 117 8.75 -7.48 9.80
C GLU A 117 8.43 -6.27 10.67
N PHE A 118 7.56 -5.38 10.21
CA PHE A 118 7.21 -4.15 10.92
C PHE A 118 6.75 -4.42 12.36
N ASP A 119 5.97 -5.48 12.60
CA ASP A 119 5.51 -5.83 13.94
C ASP A 119 6.65 -6.24 14.88
N ILE A 120 7.68 -6.89 14.36
CA ILE A 120 8.89 -7.26 15.12
C ILE A 120 9.80 -6.05 15.29
N TRP A 121 9.96 -5.25 14.23
CA TRP A 121 10.75 -4.02 14.26
C TRP A 121 10.19 -3.01 15.25
N TRP A 122 8.85 -2.84 15.31
CA TRP A 122 8.20 -1.95 16.28
C TRP A 122 8.57 -2.29 17.74
N LYS A 123 8.69 -3.58 18.06
CA LYS A 123 9.10 -4.04 19.40
C LYS A 123 10.54 -3.67 19.77
N THR A 124 11.36 -3.23 18.82
CA THR A 124 12.72 -2.74 19.10
C THR A 124 12.74 -1.29 19.59
N ASN A 125 11.57 -0.69 19.80
CA ASN A 125 11.40 0.68 20.26
C ASN A 125 12.10 1.71 19.36
N PRO A 126 11.77 1.78 18.05
CA PRO A 126 12.39 2.69 17.10
C PRO A 126 12.14 4.15 17.46
N GLY A 127 13.05 5.02 17.03
CA GLY A 127 12.94 6.46 17.19
C GLY A 127 11.81 7.07 16.34
N MET A 128 11.35 8.28 16.72
CA MET A 128 10.25 8.97 16.03
C MET A 128 10.54 9.21 14.55
N GLU A 129 11.78 9.57 14.20
CA GLU A 129 12.17 9.83 12.81
C GLU A 129 12.16 8.55 11.97
N GLU A 130 12.55 7.41 12.55
CA GLU A 130 12.45 6.10 11.88
C GLU A 130 10.99 5.72 11.64
N ILE A 131 10.11 5.90 12.65
CA ILE A 131 8.67 5.58 12.54
C ILE A 131 8.02 6.47 11.47
N LYS A 132 8.25 7.78 11.52
CA LYS A 132 7.76 8.72 10.51
C LYS A 132 8.22 8.34 9.12
N SER A 133 9.49 7.96 8.99
CA SER A 133 10.07 7.57 7.72
C SER A 133 9.43 6.30 7.15
N VAL A 134 9.26 5.25 7.96
CA VAL A 134 8.57 4.02 7.53
C VAL A 134 7.14 4.33 7.09
N MET A 135 6.39 5.09 7.89
CA MET A 135 5.02 5.48 7.55
C MET A 135 4.96 6.26 6.25
N LEU A 136 5.85 7.23 6.09
CA LEU A 136 5.92 8.07 4.89
C LEU A 136 6.27 7.25 3.64
N GLN A 137 7.28 6.37 3.73
CA GLN A 137 7.72 5.53 2.60
C GLN A 137 6.61 4.60 2.12
N VAL A 138 5.91 3.91 3.03
CA VAL A 138 4.78 3.03 2.66
C VAL A 138 3.67 3.84 1.99
N LEU A 139 3.22 4.93 2.60
CA LEU A 139 2.15 5.78 2.06
C LEU A 139 2.52 6.42 0.72
N TYR A 140 3.77 6.87 0.57
CA TYR A 140 4.25 7.47 -0.66
C TYR A 140 4.39 6.46 -1.80
N ASN A 141 4.89 5.26 -1.52
CA ASN A 141 4.95 4.20 -2.51
C ASN A 141 3.54 3.80 -2.99
N LEU A 142 2.58 3.63 -2.08
CA LEU A 142 1.18 3.39 -2.44
C LEU A 142 0.59 4.53 -3.28
N TYR A 143 0.88 5.78 -2.92
CA TYR A 143 0.48 6.94 -3.71
C TYR A 143 1.04 6.88 -5.13
N ARG A 144 2.35 6.64 -5.29
CA ARG A 144 3.01 6.52 -6.60
C ARG A 144 2.42 5.37 -7.43
N ILE A 145 2.25 4.21 -6.81
CA ILE A 145 1.62 3.06 -7.48
C ILE A 145 0.22 3.41 -7.98
N LYS A 146 -0.59 4.09 -7.18
CA LYS A 146 -1.94 4.50 -7.61
C LYS A 146 -1.96 5.54 -8.73
N GLN A 147 -0.93 6.39 -8.84
CA GLN A 147 -0.81 7.33 -9.95
C GLN A 147 -0.54 6.58 -11.27
N GLU A 148 0.32 5.56 -11.24
CA GLU A 148 0.70 4.81 -12.43
C GLU A 148 -0.26 3.66 -12.74
N PHE A 149 -0.79 3.01 -11.71
CA PHE A 149 -1.73 1.88 -11.82
C PHE A 149 -3.05 2.20 -11.10
N PRO A 150 -3.92 3.05 -11.68
CA PRO A 150 -5.22 3.36 -11.10
C PRO A 150 -6.04 2.08 -10.88
N GLY A 151 -6.58 1.91 -9.68
CA GLY A 151 -7.30 0.68 -9.33
C GLY A 151 -6.45 -0.35 -8.58
N PHE A 152 -5.11 -0.22 -8.52
CA PHE A 152 -4.30 -1.08 -7.66
C PHE A 152 -4.76 -1.05 -6.21
N ARG A 153 -4.81 -2.23 -5.57
CA ARG A 153 -4.98 -2.43 -4.13
C ARG A 153 -4.10 -3.60 -3.69
N HIS A 154 -3.38 -3.42 -2.59
CA HIS A 154 -2.63 -4.50 -1.95
C HIS A 154 -3.55 -5.46 -1.22
N HIS A 155 -4.56 -4.93 -0.56
CA HIS A 155 -5.58 -5.59 0.25
C HIS A 155 -5.10 -6.26 1.54
N ASP A 156 -3.84 -6.58 1.68
CA ASP A 156 -3.32 -7.28 2.85
C ASP A 156 -2.12 -6.57 3.50
N LEU A 157 -2.17 -5.23 3.55
CA LEU A 157 -1.07 -4.41 4.03
C LEU A 157 -1.08 -4.27 5.57
N HIS A 158 -0.85 -5.38 6.26
CA HIS A 158 -0.63 -5.43 7.70
C HIS A 158 0.86 -5.46 8.05
N GLY A 159 1.21 -5.40 9.35
CA GLY A 159 2.60 -5.28 9.79
C GLY A 159 3.52 -6.46 9.42
N GLY A 160 2.97 -7.66 9.24
CA GLY A 160 3.73 -8.81 8.74
C GLY A 160 4.10 -8.70 7.26
N ASN A 161 3.39 -7.87 6.48
CA ASN A 161 3.63 -7.68 5.04
C ASN A 161 4.43 -6.39 4.73
N ILE A 162 5.08 -5.83 5.73
CA ILE A 162 6.00 -4.69 5.61
C ILE A 162 7.31 -5.08 6.27
N LEU A 163 8.39 -5.08 5.50
CA LEU A 163 9.75 -5.30 5.99
C LEU A 163 10.42 -3.96 6.24
N VAL A 164 11.18 -3.86 7.34
CA VAL A 164 11.97 -2.67 7.67
C VAL A 164 13.42 -3.07 7.79
N ARG A 165 14.29 -2.46 6.96
CA ARG A 165 15.74 -2.69 7.00
C ARG A 165 16.51 -1.42 7.33
N PRO A 166 17.62 -1.51 8.07
CA PRO A 166 18.56 -0.39 8.23
C PRO A 166 19.24 -0.10 6.89
N VAL A 167 19.38 1.18 6.57
CA VAL A 167 20.09 1.68 5.39
C VAL A 167 20.83 2.96 5.76
N PRO A 168 21.83 3.41 4.97
CA PRO A 168 22.43 4.72 5.19
C PRO A 168 21.40 5.84 5.19
N THR A 169 21.55 6.78 6.12
CA THR A 169 20.69 7.98 6.18
C THR A 169 20.89 8.84 4.94
N LYS A 170 19.80 9.18 4.28
CA LYS A 170 19.79 10.06 3.10
C LYS A 170 18.50 10.86 3.02
N GLU A 171 18.53 11.93 2.24
CA GLU A 171 17.30 12.63 1.86
C GLU A 171 16.51 11.85 0.81
N ILE A 172 15.20 11.82 0.98
CA ILE A 172 14.24 11.34 -0.01
C ILE A 172 13.33 12.50 -0.43
N VAL A 173 12.95 12.52 -1.70
CA VAL A 173 12.08 13.54 -2.28
C VAL A 173 10.68 13.00 -2.44
N ILE A 174 9.73 13.64 -1.78
CA ILE A 174 8.30 13.35 -1.89
C ILE A 174 7.71 14.30 -2.92
N ARG A 175 7.20 13.76 -4.04
CA ARG A 175 6.55 14.53 -5.11
C ARG A 175 5.06 14.23 -5.12
N LEU A 176 4.22 15.24 -4.92
CA LEU A 176 2.75 15.11 -4.85
C LEU A 176 2.02 15.74 -6.03
N GLY A 177 2.75 16.18 -7.02
CA GLY A 177 2.30 16.85 -8.25
C GLY A 177 3.44 17.62 -8.88
N GLU A 178 3.18 18.30 -9.99
CA GLU A 178 4.20 19.04 -10.75
C GLU A 178 4.92 20.10 -9.91
N ASN A 179 4.18 20.86 -9.14
CA ASN A 179 4.69 22.00 -8.35
C ASN A 179 4.73 21.73 -6.84
N GLN A 180 4.50 20.48 -6.41
CA GLN A 180 4.43 20.16 -4.99
C GLN A 180 5.41 19.03 -4.64
N SER A 181 6.50 19.41 -4.00
CA SER A 181 7.48 18.46 -3.47
C SER A 181 8.12 18.96 -2.19
N TYR A 182 8.62 18.03 -1.38
CA TYR A 182 9.42 18.33 -0.21
C TYR A 182 10.46 17.22 0.03
N LYS A 183 11.50 17.55 0.79
CA LYS A 183 12.57 16.65 1.16
C LYS A 183 12.45 16.25 2.62
N VAL A 184 12.70 15.01 2.92
CA VAL A 184 12.76 14.47 4.28
C VAL A 184 13.90 13.46 4.40
N SER A 185 14.36 13.22 5.62
CA SER A 185 15.26 12.11 5.90
C SER A 185 14.55 10.77 5.77
N ASN A 186 15.26 9.75 5.29
CA ASN A 186 14.78 8.37 5.37
C ASN A 186 14.92 7.76 6.79
N GLY A 187 15.35 8.52 7.77
CA GLY A 187 15.52 8.07 9.16
C GLY A 187 16.51 6.91 9.34
N GLY A 188 17.38 6.63 8.35
CA GLY A 188 18.27 5.45 8.40
C GLY A 188 17.57 4.11 8.15
N VAL A 189 16.33 4.12 7.68
CA VAL A 189 15.52 2.91 7.42
C VAL A 189 14.88 2.92 6.04
N GLU A 190 14.60 1.72 5.53
CA GLU A 190 13.82 1.51 4.31
C GLU A 190 12.68 0.53 4.60
N ALA A 191 11.49 0.92 4.14
CA ALA A 191 10.28 0.10 4.20
C ALA A 191 10.04 -0.60 2.86
N VAL A 192 9.79 -1.92 2.90
CA VAL A 192 9.57 -2.76 1.72
C VAL A 192 8.24 -3.51 1.90
N MET A 193 7.33 -3.36 0.95
CA MET A 193 6.04 -4.06 0.93
C MET A 193 6.21 -5.43 0.26
N ILE A 194 5.60 -6.46 0.84
CA ILE A 194 5.67 -7.85 0.36
C ILE A 194 4.27 -8.48 0.34
N ASP A 195 4.17 -9.62 -0.31
CA ASP A 195 2.97 -10.47 -0.40
C ASP A 195 1.78 -9.82 -1.14
N PHE A 196 1.81 -9.93 -2.46
CA PHE A 196 0.77 -9.40 -3.35
C PHE A 196 -0.32 -10.43 -3.70
N GLY A 197 -0.40 -11.55 -2.97
CA GLY A 197 -1.33 -12.64 -3.25
C GLY A 197 -2.81 -12.24 -3.25
N LEU A 198 -3.20 -11.26 -2.42
CA LEU A 198 -4.56 -10.70 -2.36
C LEU A 198 -4.72 -9.37 -3.09
N SER A 199 -3.73 -8.95 -3.87
CA SER A 199 -3.81 -7.65 -4.55
C SER A 199 -4.78 -7.66 -5.73
N VAL A 200 -5.28 -6.49 -6.08
CA VAL A 200 -5.93 -6.20 -7.36
C VAL A 200 -4.98 -5.35 -8.19
N PHE A 201 -4.76 -5.74 -9.43
CA PHE A 201 -3.91 -5.00 -10.35
C PHE A 201 -4.64 -4.75 -11.68
N PRO A 202 -4.57 -3.55 -12.27
CA PRO A 202 -5.18 -3.29 -13.57
C PRO A 202 -4.67 -4.27 -14.63
N ARG A 203 -5.57 -4.81 -15.43
CA ARG A 203 -5.27 -5.72 -16.55
C ARG A 203 -4.67 -7.08 -16.18
N ILE A 204 -4.49 -7.40 -14.90
CA ILE A 204 -4.04 -8.72 -14.44
C ILE A 204 -5.09 -9.27 -13.49
N THR A 205 -5.74 -10.35 -13.90
CA THR A 205 -6.78 -10.98 -13.07
C THR A 205 -6.16 -11.80 -11.95
N ASN A 206 -6.56 -11.51 -10.71
CA ASN A 206 -6.20 -12.31 -9.55
C ASN A 206 -7.16 -13.50 -9.44
N PRO A 207 -6.68 -14.74 -9.59
CA PRO A 207 -7.55 -15.92 -9.55
C PRO A 207 -8.20 -16.11 -8.17
N VAL A 208 -7.51 -15.76 -7.09
CA VAL A 208 -8.01 -15.92 -5.71
C VAL A 208 -9.20 -14.98 -5.45
N ILE A 209 -9.10 -13.72 -5.88
CA ILE A 209 -10.18 -12.73 -5.69
C ILE A 209 -11.34 -12.97 -6.67
N SER A 210 -11.03 -13.42 -7.89
CA SER A 210 -12.07 -13.65 -8.91
C SER A 210 -13.03 -14.79 -8.56
N ASN A 211 -12.59 -15.72 -7.73
CA ASN A 211 -13.42 -16.85 -7.25
C ASN A 211 -14.34 -16.44 -6.07
N GLY A 212 -14.29 -15.19 -5.62
CA GLY A 212 -15.07 -14.72 -4.47
C GLY A 212 -14.47 -15.15 -3.12
N GLY A 213 -15.21 -14.95 -2.06
CA GLY A 213 -14.85 -15.44 -0.71
C GLY A 213 -14.16 -14.41 0.19
N TYR A 214 -13.78 -13.24 -0.31
CA TYR A 214 -13.13 -12.18 0.48
C TYR A 214 -13.93 -10.87 0.52
N GLU A 215 -15.09 -10.80 -0.15
CA GLU A 215 -15.90 -9.58 -0.24
C GLU A 215 -16.42 -9.12 1.13
N TYR A 216 -16.65 -10.05 2.04
CA TYR A 216 -17.08 -9.77 3.41
C TYR A 216 -16.06 -8.97 4.24
N VAL A 217 -14.79 -8.91 3.81
CA VAL A 217 -13.75 -8.05 4.39
C VAL A 217 -13.37 -6.89 3.46
N GLY A 218 -14.21 -6.57 2.48
CA GLY A 218 -14.00 -5.47 1.54
C GLY A 218 -12.95 -5.74 0.46
N ILE A 219 -12.47 -6.99 0.31
CA ILE A 219 -11.49 -7.38 -0.71
C ILE A 219 -12.22 -7.79 -1.98
N SER A 220 -12.20 -6.94 -2.98
CA SER A 220 -12.79 -7.18 -4.29
C SER A 220 -12.16 -6.28 -5.35
N LYS A 221 -12.52 -6.47 -6.62
CA LYS A 221 -12.16 -5.53 -7.70
C LYS A 221 -12.71 -4.11 -7.49
N LYS A 222 -13.79 -3.97 -6.72
CA LYS A 222 -14.48 -2.70 -6.40
C LYS A 222 -14.16 -2.17 -5.01
N SER A 223 -13.09 -2.63 -4.37
CA SER A 223 -12.68 -2.22 -3.02
C SER A 223 -12.58 -0.71 -2.87
N HIS A 224 -12.77 -0.25 -1.63
CA HIS A 224 -12.69 1.16 -1.27
C HIS A 224 -11.39 1.81 -1.80
N PRO A 225 -11.45 3.00 -2.40
CA PRO A 225 -10.26 3.68 -2.92
C PRO A 225 -9.14 3.89 -1.90
N GLN A 226 -9.45 4.05 -0.62
CA GLN A 226 -8.47 4.25 0.45
C GLN A 226 -8.23 2.98 1.29
N TYR A 227 -8.55 1.79 0.77
CA TYR A 227 -8.45 0.53 1.51
C TYR A 227 -7.05 0.32 2.12
N ASP A 228 -6.00 0.41 1.31
CA ASP A 228 -4.63 0.16 1.76
C ASP A 228 -4.12 1.25 2.71
N LEU A 229 -4.47 2.51 2.45
CA LEU A 229 -4.16 3.63 3.36
C LEU A 229 -4.78 3.39 4.73
N HIS A 230 -6.08 3.06 4.75
CA HIS A 230 -6.80 2.75 5.99
C HIS A 230 -6.17 1.55 6.71
N THR A 231 -5.95 0.44 6.00
CA THR A 231 -5.40 -0.79 6.59
C THR A 231 -4.02 -0.54 7.20
N PHE A 232 -3.16 0.18 6.50
CA PHE A 232 -1.84 0.50 7.00
C PHE A 232 -1.89 1.45 8.21
N LEU A 233 -2.64 2.55 8.14
CA LEU A 233 -2.77 3.46 9.29
C LEU A 233 -3.41 2.76 10.50
N ASN A 234 -4.37 1.87 10.26
CA ASN A 234 -4.96 1.07 11.32
C ASN A 234 -3.97 0.05 11.93
N THR A 235 -3.06 -0.51 11.11
CA THR A 235 -1.94 -1.34 11.58
C THR A 235 -1.05 -0.56 12.57
N VAL A 236 -0.75 0.71 12.26
CA VAL A 236 0.01 1.58 13.17
C VAL A 236 -0.84 1.95 14.39
N TRP A 237 -2.12 2.27 14.20
CA TRP A 237 -3.05 2.65 15.25
C TRP A 237 -3.11 1.62 16.39
N ILE A 238 -3.21 0.33 16.09
CA ILE A 238 -3.27 -0.71 17.13
C ILE A 238 -2.00 -0.80 17.99
N LYS A 239 -0.86 -0.25 17.54
CA LYS A 239 0.37 -0.15 18.33
C LYS A 239 0.33 1.01 19.33
N VAL A 240 -0.42 2.06 19.00
CA VAL A 240 -0.48 3.32 19.76
C VAL A 240 -1.88 3.63 20.31
N ILE A 241 -2.78 2.65 20.34
CA ILE A 241 -4.15 2.84 20.88
C ILE A 241 -4.15 3.30 22.34
N ARG A 242 -3.13 2.87 23.09
CA ARG A 242 -2.82 3.31 24.46
C ARG A 242 -1.38 3.78 24.46
N PRO A 243 -1.13 5.06 24.15
CA PRO A 243 0.23 5.56 23.99
C PRO A 243 0.98 5.56 25.31
N LYS A 244 2.21 5.04 25.31
CA LYS A 244 3.07 4.88 26.49
C LYS A 244 4.07 6.02 26.66
N ASN A 245 4.32 6.78 25.61
CA ASN A 245 5.27 7.88 25.56
C ASN A 245 4.83 8.98 24.60
N GLU A 246 5.56 10.09 24.59
CA GLU A 246 5.25 11.27 23.75
C GLU A 246 5.26 10.96 22.26
N ASN A 247 6.15 10.09 21.77
CA ASN A 247 6.22 9.72 20.36
C ASN A 247 4.96 8.95 19.94
N GLU A 248 4.55 7.97 20.74
CA GLU A 248 3.31 7.22 20.51
C GLU A 248 2.08 8.12 20.58
N ARG A 249 2.05 9.12 21.49
CA ARG A 249 0.97 10.09 21.59
C ARG A 249 0.87 10.95 20.32
N LYS A 250 1.98 11.42 19.78
CA LYS A 250 2.00 12.18 18.52
C LYS A 250 1.50 11.35 17.34
N ILE A 251 1.85 10.07 17.26
CA ILE A 251 1.37 9.16 16.23
C ILE A 251 -0.13 8.89 16.40
N HIS A 252 -0.58 8.66 17.63
CA HIS A 252 -1.99 8.48 17.98
C HIS A 252 -2.83 9.68 17.51
N GLU A 253 -2.45 10.90 17.90
CA GLU A 253 -3.18 12.12 17.50
C GLU A 253 -3.15 12.34 15.99
N PHE A 254 -2.02 12.07 15.34
CA PHE A 254 -1.92 12.14 13.88
C PHE A 254 -2.95 11.23 13.20
N ILE A 255 -3.02 9.95 13.58
CA ILE A 255 -3.96 9.01 12.97
C ILE A 255 -5.40 9.39 13.27
N LYS A 256 -5.69 9.79 14.50
CA LYS A 256 -7.02 10.21 14.95
C LYS A 256 -7.51 11.48 14.25
N SER A 257 -6.61 12.37 13.88
CA SER A 257 -6.94 13.57 13.10
C SER A 257 -7.36 13.26 11.64
N LEU A 258 -6.99 12.08 11.13
CA LEU A 258 -7.22 11.66 9.76
C LEU A 258 -8.39 10.68 9.61
N ILE A 259 -8.52 9.76 10.56
CA ILE A 259 -9.46 8.64 10.45
C ILE A 259 -10.38 8.63 11.67
N PRO A 260 -11.70 8.77 11.47
CA PRO A 260 -12.67 8.65 12.56
C PRO A 260 -12.53 7.33 13.32
N THR A 261 -12.59 7.37 14.65
CA THR A 261 -12.34 6.23 15.53
C THR A 261 -13.24 5.02 15.23
N LYS A 262 -14.47 5.25 14.73
CA LYS A 262 -15.40 4.18 14.30
C LYS A 262 -14.84 3.28 13.20
N TYR A 263 -13.84 3.73 12.45
CA TYR A 263 -13.17 2.94 11.40
C TYR A 263 -11.85 2.32 11.86
N LEU A 264 -11.39 2.60 13.07
CA LEU A 264 -10.11 2.11 13.60
C LEU A 264 -10.30 0.90 14.54
N GLY A 265 -9.20 0.21 14.86
CA GLY A 265 -9.15 -0.90 15.82
C GLY A 265 -9.15 -2.28 15.17
N VAL A 266 -9.78 -3.23 15.82
CA VAL A 266 -9.87 -4.63 15.39
C VAL A 266 -11.32 -5.06 15.25
N MET A 267 -11.54 -6.13 14.49
CA MET A 267 -12.83 -6.81 14.39
C MET A 267 -12.64 -8.30 14.66
N VAL A 268 -13.68 -8.92 15.19
CA VAL A 268 -13.73 -10.38 15.38
C VAL A 268 -14.47 -11.00 14.20
N MET A 269 -13.78 -11.86 13.45
CA MET A 269 -14.34 -12.56 12.31
C MET A 269 -14.01 -14.03 12.38
N LYS A 270 -15.05 -14.87 12.28
CA LYS A 270 -14.88 -16.35 12.35
C LYS A 270 -14.01 -16.79 13.54
N LYS A 271 -14.26 -16.19 14.73
CA LYS A 271 -13.50 -16.42 15.97
C LYS A 271 -12.04 -15.96 15.96
N GLN A 272 -11.61 -15.19 14.96
CA GLN A 272 -10.28 -14.57 14.88
C GLN A 272 -10.38 -13.06 15.05
N THR A 273 -9.43 -12.48 15.76
CA THR A 273 -9.28 -11.03 15.87
C THR A 273 -8.37 -10.56 14.74
N ILE A 274 -8.90 -9.76 13.85
CA ILE A 274 -8.17 -9.18 12.73
C ILE A 274 -8.23 -7.65 12.77
N ILE A 275 -7.31 -7.00 12.07
CA ILE A 275 -7.35 -5.55 11.88
C ILE A 275 -8.68 -5.20 11.19
N ARG A 276 -9.40 -4.19 11.72
CA ARG A 276 -10.63 -3.71 11.12
C ARG A 276 -10.38 -3.30 9.66
N ARG A 277 -11.22 -3.80 8.78
CA ARG A 277 -11.24 -3.49 7.36
C ARG A 277 -12.43 -2.55 7.07
N ILE A 278 -12.38 -1.84 5.96
CA ILE A 278 -13.48 -1.01 5.48
C ILE A 278 -14.17 -1.68 4.29
N GLY A 279 -15.50 -1.58 4.25
CA GLY A 279 -16.31 -2.03 3.11
C GLY A 279 -16.12 -1.14 1.88
N ILE A 280 -16.78 -1.49 0.77
CA ILE A 280 -16.66 -0.78 -0.52
C ILE A 280 -17.06 0.70 -0.41
N ASP A 281 -18.16 0.97 0.30
CA ASP A 281 -18.71 2.33 0.46
C ASP A 281 -18.58 2.88 1.89
N GLU A 282 -18.01 2.11 2.81
CA GLU A 282 -17.85 2.50 4.20
C GLU A 282 -16.81 3.61 4.37
N GLY A 283 -17.16 4.68 5.07
CA GLY A 283 -16.24 5.82 5.29
C GLY A 283 -15.93 6.62 4.03
N LYS A 284 -16.76 6.51 3.00
CA LYS A 284 -16.60 7.27 1.77
C LYS A 284 -16.78 8.77 2.07
N GLY A 285 -15.75 9.56 1.76
CA GLY A 285 -15.69 10.98 2.14
C GLY A 285 -15.10 11.26 3.54
N ASP A 286 -15.16 10.30 4.48
CA ASP A 286 -14.62 10.46 5.84
C ASP A 286 -13.12 10.13 5.91
N ILE A 287 -12.63 9.25 5.02
CA ILE A 287 -11.23 8.81 4.99
C ILE A 287 -10.47 9.62 3.93
N PRO A 288 -9.43 10.38 4.32
CA PRO A 288 -8.74 11.28 3.41
C PRO A 288 -7.94 10.53 2.35
N GLY A 289 -7.68 11.22 1.23
CA GLY A 289 -6.81 10.70 0.18
C GLY A 289 -5.33 10.79 0.53
N PHE A 290 -4.48 10.06 -0.18
CA PHE A 290 -3.02 10.02 0.04
C PHE A 290 -2.36 11.40 0.04
N LYS A 291 -2.74 12.32 -0.86
CA LYS A 291 -2.17 13.67 -0.90
C LYS A 291 -2.40 14.43 0.40
N THR A 292 -3.61 14.35 0.95
CA THR A 292 -3.95 15.00 2.22
C THR A 292 -3.08 14.45 3.34
N VAL A 293 -2.96 13.13 3.43
CA VAL A 293 -2.16 12.46 4.46
C VAL A 293 -0.68 12.79 4.34
N LEU A 294 -0.12 12.71 3.12
CA LEU A 294 1.29 13.00 2.86
C LEU A 294 1.65 14.48 3.06
N ASN A 295 0.70 15.41 2.95
CA ASN A 295 0.89 16.83 3.25
C ASN A 295 0.67 17.20 4.71
N HIS A 296 0.28 16.27 5.55
CA HIS A 296 0.03 16.57 6.96
C HIS A 296 1.31 17.07 7.67
N SER A 297 1.15 18.01 8.61
CA SER A 297 2.26 18.61 9.38
C SER A 297 3.11 17.58 10.12
N PHE A 298 2.54 16.44 10.47
CA PHE A 298 3.25 15.30 11.05
C PHE A 298 4.47 14.88 10.21
N PHE A 299 4.37 14.91 8.87
CA PHE A 299 5.47 14.58 7.96
C PHE A 299 6.26 15.82 7.52
N THR A 300 5.58 16.93 7.29
CA THR A 300 6.21 18.13 6.69
C THR A 300 6.85 19.06 7.72
N GLY A 301 6.53 18.90 9.00
CA GLY A 301 6.91 19.80 10.09
C GLY A 301 6.17 21.15 10.01
N GLU A 302 6.16 21.89 11.12
CA GLU A 302 5.44 23.17 11.23
C GLU A 302 6.00 24.28 10.33
N LYS A 303 7.28 24.22 9.97
CA LYS A 303 7.95 25.28 9.17
C LYS A 303 7.38 25.47 7.76
N LYS A 304 6.75 24.43 7.17
CA LYS A 304 6.11 24.56 5.84
C LYS A 304 4.72 25.18 5.90
N VAL A 305 3.97 24.90 6.97
CA VAL A 305 2.63 25.49 7.17
C VAL A 305 2.74 27.00 7.36
N SER A 306 3.77 27.47 8.08
CA SER A 306 3.99 28.92 8.26
C SER A 306 4.36 29.64 6.96
N LYS A 307 5.11 29.02 6.05
CA LYS A 307 5.44 29.60 4.74
C LYS A 307 4.22 29.69 3.82
N LEU A 308 3.36 28.67 3.81
CA LEU A 308 2.11 28.66 3.04
C LEU A 308 1.10 29.67 3.61
N ASN A 309 0.96 29.73 4.94
CA ASN A 309 0.10 30.70 5.61
C ASN A 309 0.61 32.14 5.44
N LYS A 310 1.93 32.36 5.41
CA LYS A 310 2.53 33.66 5.05
C LYS A 310 2.24 34.04 3.60
N LEU A 311 2.35 33.09 2.66
CA LEU A 311 2.00 33.32 1.25
C LEU A 311 0.51 33.60 1.08
N LEU A 312 -0.38 32.86 1.73
CA LEU A 312 -1.82 33.08 1.70
C LEU A 312 -2.20 34.45 2.35
N LYS A 313 -1.58 34.82 3.48
CA LYS A 313 -1.77 36.14 4.08
C LYS A 313 -1.28 37.27 3.17
N ASN A 314 -0.17 37.09 2.45
CA ASN A 314 0.33 38.08 1.49
C ASN A 314 -0.54 38.19 0.24
N ILE A 315 -1.20 37.11 -0.20
CA ILE A 315 -2.16 37.16 -1.31
C ILE A 315 -3.45 37.86 -0.86
N THR A 316 -3.98 37.51 0.32
CA THR A 316 -5.19 38.14 0.86
C THR A 316 -4.98 39.61 1.24
N SER A 317 -3.78 40.02 1.65
CA SER A 317 -3.47 41.43 1.91
C SER A 317 -3.29 42.27 0.62
N LYS A 318 -2.79 41.64 -0.46
CA LYS A 318 -2.69 42.34 -1.78
C LYS A 318 -4.03 42.46 -2.51
N THR A 319 -5.01 41.61 -2.19
CA THR A 319 -6.38 41.70 -2.75
C THR A 319 -7.30 42.65 -2.00
N LYS A 320 -6.89 43.21 -0.86
CA LYS A 320 -7.70 44.23 -0.10
C LYS A 320 -7.57 45.66 -0.59
N LEU A 321 -6.88 45.93 -1.69
CA LEU A 321 -6.72 47.29 -2.25
C LEU A 321 -7.30 47.38 -3.67
N LYS A 322 -8.59 47.17 -3.82
CA LYS A 322 -9.42 47.86 -4.82
C LYS A 322 -10.84 47.90 -4.28
N LYS A 323 -11.26 49.10 -3.80
CA LYS A 323 -12.66 49.40 -3.53
C LYS A 323 -13.46 49.01 -4.79
N PRO A 324 -14.63 48.38 -4.68
CA PRO A 324 -15.48 48.14 -5.82
C PRO A 324 -15.91 49.50 -6.35
N MET A 325 -15.59 49.77 -7.60
CA MET A 325 -16.13 50.91 -8.34
C MET A 325 -17.62 50.68 -8.46
N VAL A 326 -18.42 51.52 -7.80
CA VAL A 326 -19.86 51.51 -7.91
C VAL A 326 -20.21 51.94 -9.34
N ILE A 327 -20.50 50.99 -10.19
CA ILE A 327 -21.13 51.24 -11.49
C ILE A 327 -22.60 51.39 -11.21
N ALA A 328 -23.09 52.65 -11.34
CA ALA A 328 -24.53 52.97 -11.28
C ALA A 328 -25.26 52.21 -12.41
N VAL A 329 -26.08 51.27 -12.06
CA VAL A 329 -27.02 50.59 -12.98
C VAL A 329 -28.24 51.42 -13.12
N PRO A 330 -28.65 51.85 -14.33
CA PRO A 330 -29.92 52.60 -14.51
C PRO A 330 -31.12 51.70 -14.23
N ASN A 331 -32.01 52.19 -13.41
CA ASN A 331 -33.31 51.61 -13.10
C ASN A 331 -34.15 51.41 -14.38
N LYS A 332 -34.44 50.19 -14.81
CA LYS A 332 -35.59 49.91 -15.68
C LYS A 332 -36.41 48.80 -15.11
N LYS A 333 -37.61 49.19 -14.72
CA LYS A 333 -38.73 48.31 -14.31
C LYS A 333 -39.17 47.44 -15.50
N SER A 334 -39.38 46.16 -15.28
CA SER A 334 -40.65 45.50 -15.60
C SER A 334 -40.62 44.02 -15.16
N PRO A 335 -41.70 43.51 -14.59
CA PRO A 335 -41.81 42.14 -14.11
C PRO A 335 -42.57 41.28 -15.15
N VAL A 336 -41.86 40.37 -15.83
CA VAL A 336 -42.55 39.25 -16.52
C VAL A 336 -41.63 38.05 -16.60
N ASN A 337 -42.14 36.88 -16.24
CA ASN A 337 -41.67 35.52 -16.54
C ASN A 337 -40.64 34.81 -15.64
N GLN A 338 -40.97 34.72 -14.34
CA GLN A 338 -40.40 33.63 -13.53
C GLN A 338 -41.27 32.34 -13.53
N LYS A 339 -42.48 32.35 -14.06
CA LYS A 339 -43.35 31.15 -14.12
C LYS A 339 -43.01 30.17 -15.27
N ALA A 340 -42.39 30.61 -16.34
CA ALA A 340 -42.09 29.74 -17.50
C ALA A 340 -40.85 28.85 -17.33
N ALA A 341 -39.91 29.21 -16.47
CA ALA A 341 -38.68 28.41 -16.21
C ALA A 341 -38.95 27.22 -15.29
N LEU A 342 -39.85 27.36 -14.30
CA LEU A 342 -40.20 26.26 -13.40
C LEU A 342 -41.02 25.15 -14.07
N THR A 343 -41.86 25.49 -15.02
CA THR A 343 -42.74 24.51 -15.70
C THR A 343 -41.97 23.60 -16.65
N ARG A 344 -40.87 24.09 -17.26
CA ARG A 344 -40.02 23.25 -18.13
C ARG A 344 -39.16 22.25 -17.35
N ALA A 345 -38.71 22.57 -16.14
CA ALA A 345 -37.89 21.65 -15.31
C ALA A 345 -38.74 20.48 -14.77
N VAL A 346 -40.00 20.69 -14.45
CA VAL A 346 -40.90 19.64 -13.93
C VAL A 346 -41.37 18.68 -15.02
N THR A 347 -41.48 19.11 -16.28
CA THR A 347 -41.88 18.26 -17.42
C THR A 347 -40.75 17.31 -17.83
N ILE A 348 -39.47 17.70 -17.68
CA ILE A 348 -38.32 16.83 -18.01
C ILE A 348 -38.12 15.74 -16.96
N MET A 349 -38.46 15.97 -15.70
CA MET A 349 -38.38 14.94 -14.65
C MET A 349 -39.44 13.87 -14.70
N LYS A 350 -40.65 14.17 -15.26
CA LYS A 350 -41.75 13.20 -15.39
C LYS A 350 -41.63 12.27 -16.61
N ALA A 351 -40.79 12.59 -17.59
CA ALA A 351 -40.61 11.77 -18.79
C ALA A 351 -39.62 10.59 -18.63
N LYS A 352 -38.92 10.46 -17.49
CA LYS A 352 -37.93 9.41 -17.24
C LYS A 352 -38.41 8.27 -16.33
N GLN A 353 -39.68 8.21 -15.98
CA GLN A 353 -40.25 7.09 -15.22
C GLN A 353 -41.33 6.38 -16.07
N LYS A 354 -40.91 5.44 -16.92
CA LYS A 354 -41.81 4.41 -17.47
C LYS A 354 -41.50 3.08 -16.78
N PRO A 355 -42.53 2.34 -16.32
CA PRO A 355 -42.33 1.06 -15.65
C PRO A 355 -41.96 -0.04 -16.64
N ILE A 356 -40.99 -0.88 -16.23
CA ILE A 356 -40.62 -2.11 -16.95
C ILE A 356 -41.70 -3.15 -16.67
N ILE A 357 -42.48 -3.48 -17.69
CA ILE A 357 -43.42 -4.59 -17.67
C ILE A 357 -42.65 -5.88 -17.80
N ARG A 358 -42.68 -6.72 -16.75
CA ARG A 358 -42.25 -8.12 -16.82
C ARG A 358 -43.25 -8.92 -17.63
N ARG A 359 -42.80 -9.52 -18.73
CA ARG A 359 -43.52 -10.65 -19.37
C ARG A 359 -43.01 -11.95 -18.76
N LYS A 360 -44.00 -12.82 -18.48
CA LYS A 360 -43.85 -14.19 -17.99
C LYS A 360 -43.09 -15.07 -18.96
#